data_3013fcdc2cf724c4bcc57c2c00e6a279
#
_entry.id   3013fcdc2cf724c4bcc57c2c00e6a279
#
_cell.length_a   1.000
_cell.length_b   1.000
_cell.length_c   1.000
_cell.angle_alpha   90.00
_cell.angle_beta   90.00
_cell.angle_gamma   90.00
#
_symmetry.space_group_name_H-M   'P 1'
#
loop_
_entity.id
_entity.type
_entity.pdbx_description
1 polymer ?
#
loop_
_entity_poly.entity_id
_entity_poly.type
_entity_poly.pdbx_seq_one_letter_code
_entity_poly.pdbx_strand_id
1 'polypeptide(L)'
;MTNKEILDIAMQQSAYDTNAKASDFLMDTNVFVKSEIGPLARKYYKEPIACNLVSYGNNIVASVKDEYREIVENYLSKYEFYHCFETPSMHWLDERMKENGYRVCFMAEYFLPDVNVLKRRECNYPLKVLEQKDFANLYLPIWGNALCEDRKQLDILGVGAYDNGKLIGLAACSADCDDMWQIGVDVLPEYRRQGIASSLTSNLAIEIMDRGKVPFYCCAWSNLKSVKNALRSGFVPGWVEMTVKTASLVENMNK
;
A
#
# COMPACT_ATOMS: atom_id res chain seq x y z
N MET A 1 -4.85 5.86 -19.37
CA MET A 1 -5.65 6.23 -18.18
C MET A 1 -5.40 7.67 -17.81
N THR A 2 -6.42 8.37 -17.32
CA THR A 2 -6.34 9.71 -16.73
C THR A 2 -6.17 9.61 -15.20
N ASN A 3 -5.76 10.69 -14.53
CA ASN A 3 -5.69 10.71 -13.06
C ASN A 3 -7.04 10.41 -12.40
N LYS A 4 -8.15 10.85 -13.02
CA LYS A 4 -9.50 10.56 -12.54
C LYS A 4 -9.79 9.05 -12.60
N GLU A 5 -9.53 8.40 -13.73
CA GLU A 5 -9.73 6.94 -13.87
C GLU A 5 -8.87 6.14 -12.88
N ILE A 6 -7.63 6.59 -12.62
CA ILE A 6 -6.73 5.98 -11.63
C ILE A 6 -7.34 6.08 -10.22
N LEU A 7 -7.84 7.26 -9.85
CA LEU A 7 -8.47 7.48 -8.56
C LEU A 7 -9.77 6.68 -8.41
N ASP A 8 -10.60 6.64 -9.46
CA ASP A 8 -11.85 5.86 -9.48
C ASP A 8 -11.56 4.35 -9.28
N ILE A 9 -10.52 3.81 -9.92
CA ILE A 9 -10.07 2.42 -9.75
C ILE A 9 -9.57 2.19 -8.31
N ALA A 10 -8.80 3.12 -7.75
CA ALA A 10 -8.29 3.00 -6.39
C ALA A 10 -9.42 3.01 -5.34
N MET A 11 -10.38 3.93 -5.46
CA MET A 11 -11.56 3.95 -4.58
C MET A 11 -12.41 2.69 -4.74
N GLN A 12 -12.56 2.18 -5.97
CA GLN A 12 -13.28 0.92 -6.20
C GLN A 12 -12.58 -0.27 -5.54
N GLN A 13 -11.24 -0.35 -5.60
CA GLN A 13 -10.49 -1.40 -4.91
C GLN A 13 -10.61 -1.26 -3.40
N SER A 14 -10.48 -0.04 -2.87
CA SER A 14 -10.70 0.21 -1.44
C SER A 14 -12.12 -0.18 -1.00
N ALA A 15 -13.12 0.00 -1.86
CA ALA A 15 -14.50 -0.44 -1.62
C ALA A 15 -14.60 -1.97 -1.53
N TYR A 16 -13.92 -2.71 -2.41
CA TYR A 16 -13.85 -4.17 -2.33
C TYR A 16 -13.13 -4.64 -1.05
N ASP A 17 -12.04 -3.97 -0.67
CA ASP A 17 -11.25 -4.31 0.51
C ASP A 17 -11.98 -4.04 1.83
N THR A 18 -12.92 -3.09 1.84
CA THR A 18 -13.66 -2.67 3.03
C THR A 18 -15.11 -3.13 3.06
N ASN A 19 -15.62 -3.80 2.02
CA ASN A 19 -17.04 -4.13 1.83
C ASN A 19 -17.93 -2.86 1.78
N ALA A 20 -17.44 -1.80 1.14
CA ALA A 20 -18.10 -0.51 0.96
C ALA A 20 -18.48 -0.26 -0.51
N LYS A 21 -18.92 0.95 -0.81
CA LYS A 21 -19.08 1.46 -2.18
C LYS A 21 -18.03 2.54 -2.45
N ALA A 22 -17.56 2.65 -3.69
CA ALA A 22 -16.60 3.70 -4.06
C ALA A 22 -17.14 5.12 -3.76
N SER A 23 -18.47 5.33 -3.89
CA SER A 23 -19.13 6.60 -3.53
C SER A 23 -19.03 6.97 -2.04
N ASP A 24 -18.81 5.98 -1.17
CA ASP A 24 -18.76 6.22 0.27
C ASP A 24 -17.52 7.04 0.66
N PHE A 25 -16.44 6.95 -0.12
CA PHE A 25 -15.22 7.75 0.06
C PHE A 25 -15.37 9.23 -0.36
N LEU A 26 -16.48 9.59 -1.01
CA LEU A 26 -16.80 10.95 -1.46
C LEU A 26 -17.83 11.65 -0.58
N MET A 27 -18.28 10.98 0.50
CA MET A 27 -19.25 11.56 1.43
C MET A 27 -18.58 12.60 2.35
N ASP A 28 -19.37 13.55 2.84
CA ASP A 28 -18.91 14.55 3.82
C ASP A 28 -18.96 14.04 5.27
N THR A 29 -19.43 12.81 5.48
CA THR A 29 -19.57 12.18 6.79
C THR A 29 -18.91 10.81 6.78
N ASN A 30 -18.43 10.37 7.96
CA ASN A 30 -17.87 9.04 8.13
C ASN A 30 -18.91 7.95 7.80
N VAL A 31 -18.48 6.90 7.12
CA VAL A 31 -19.32 5.76 6.73
C VAL A 31 -18.84 4.51 7.46
N PHE A 32 -19.81 3.74 7.98
CA PHE A 32 -19.53 2.50 8.71
C PHE A 32 -20.12 1.32 7.95
N VAL A 33 -19.27 0.36 7.63
CA VAL A 33 -19.65 -0.88 6.96
C VAL A 33 -19.18 -2.09 7.76
N LYS A 34 -19.88 -3.21 7.59
CA LYS A 34 -19.48 -4.45 8.22
C LYS A 34 -18.21 -4.99 7.55
N SER A 35 -17.24 -5.42 8.36
CA SER A 35 -16.02 -6.05 7.85
C SER A 35 -16.32 -7.44 7.30
N GLU A 36 -16.26 -7.57 5.98
CA GLU A 36 -16.43 -8.83 5.23
C GLU A 36 -15.41 -8.86 4.08
N ILE A 37 -14.97 -10.04 3.68
CA ILE A 37 -14.07 -10.21 2.54
C ILE A 37 -14.90 -10.63 1.33
N GLY A 38 -14.98 -9.76 0.35
CA GLY A 38 -15.55 -10.06 -0.96
C GLY A 38 -14.54 -10.75 -1.90
N PRO A 39 -15.02 -11.33 -3.01
CA PRO A 39 -14.17 -12.06 -3.96
C PRO A 39 -13.15 -11.18 -4.70
N LEU A 40 -13.34 -9.86 -4.72
CA LEU A 40 -12.45 -8.88 -5.37
C LEU A 40 -11.56 -8.12 -4.38
N ALA A 41 -11.62 -8.46 -3.08
CA ALA A 41 -10.71 -7.91 -2.08
C ALA A 41 -9.27 -8.38 -2.33
N ARG A 42 -8.29 -7.69 -1.73
CA ARG A 42 -6.87 -8.05 -1.83
C ARG A 42 -6.66 -9.54 -1.53
N LYS A 43 -5.99 -10.24 -2.42
CA LYS A 43 -5.83 -11.71 -2.45
C LYS A 43 -5.14 -12.30 -1.22
N TYR A 44 -4.46 -11.48 -0.42
CA TYR A 44 -3.82 -11.90 0.82
C TYR A 44 -4.70 -11.75 2.06
N TYR A 45 -5.89 -11.19 1.96
CA TYR A 45 -6.85 -11.19 3.06
C TYR A 45 -7.40 -12.60 3.24
N LYS A 46 -7.16 -13.18 4.42
CA LYS A 46 -7.61 -14.54 4.77
C LYS A 46 -8.86 -14.53 5.64
N GLU A 47 -9.06 -13.46 6.40
CA GLU A 47 -10.16 -13.27 7.33
C GLU A 47 -10.55 -11.79 7.45
N PRO A 48 -11.81 -11.46 7.80
CA PRO A 48 -12.23 -10.10 8.02
C PRO A 48 -11.38 -9.41 9.09
N ILE A 49 -10.94 -8.19 8.80
CA ILE A 49 -10.13 -7.36 9.69
C ILE A 49 -11.03 -6.83 10.81
N ALA A 50 -10.55 -6.78 12.06
CA ALA A 50 -11.35 -6.29 13.19
C ALA A 50 -11.84 -4.86 12.97
N CYS A 51 -10.94 -4.00 12.49
CA CYS A 51 -11.25 -2.63 12.06
C CYS A 51 -10.24 -2.20 10.99
N ASN A 52 -10.73 -1.61 9.90
CA ASN A 52 -9.95 -0.96 8.87
C ASN A 52 -10.54 0.42 8.58
N LEU A 53 -9.74 1.47 8.75
CA LEU A 53 -10.10 2.85 8.51
C LEU A 53 -9.39 3.35 7.27
N VAL A 54 -10.14 3.78 6.26
CA VAL A 54 -9.61 4.27 4.98
C VAL A 54 -10.12 5.68 4.72
N SER A 55 -9.22 6.61 4.36
CA SER A 55 -9.56 7.99 4.03
C SER A 55 -8.86 8.47 2.77
N TYR A 56 -9.65 9.06 1.87
CA TYR A 56 -9.19 9.79 0.68
C TYR A 56 -9.17 11.31 0.90
N GLY A 57 -9.30 11.76 2.16
CA GLY A 57 -9.15 13.17 2.57
C GLY A 57 -10.47 13.92 2.83
N ASN A 58 -11.65 13.31 2.64
CA ASN A 58 -12.93 13.93 2.95
C ASN A 58 -13.57 13.38 4.23
N ASN A 59 -13.49 12.07 4.41
CA ASN A 59 -14.11 11.31 5.50
C ASN A 59 -13.31 10.06 5.81
N ILE A 60 -13.81 9.24 6.71
CA ILE A 60 -13.31 7.88 6.95
C ILE A 60 -14.41 6.88 6.60
N VAL A 61 -14.08 5.91 5.75
CA VAL A 61 -14.85 4.68 5.60
C VAL A 61 -14.26 3.64 6.56
N ALA A 62 -15.07 3.27 7.55
CA ALA A 62 -14.71 2.34 8.61
C ALA A 62 -15.35 0.96 8.33
N SER A 63 -14.53 0.00 7.92
CA SER A 63 -14.90 -1.42 7.86
C SER A 63 -14.61 -2.05 9.20
N VAL A 64 -15.65 -2.52 9.92
CA VAL A 64 -15.52 -2.95 11.31
C VAL A 64 -16.40 -4.18 11.58
N LYS A 65 -15.90 -5.12 12.38
CA LYS A 65 -16.71 -6.24 12.89
C LYS A 65 -17.80 -5.72 13.81
N ASP A 66 -18.98 -6.31 13.76
CA ASP A 66 -20.17 -5.84 14.49
C ASP A 66 -19.92 -5.65 16.00
N GLU A 67 -19.13 -6.55 16.60
CA GLU A 67 -18.77 -6.51 18.02
C GLU A 67 -17.93 -5.29 18.45
N TYR A 68 -17.23 -4.62 17.52
CA TYR A 68 -16.38 -3.44 17.79
C TYR A 68 -16.96 -2.15 17.23
N ARG A 69 -18.13 -2.21 16.63
CA ARG A 69 -18.75 -1.08 15.94
C ARG A 69 -18.93 0.13 16.87
N GLU A 70 -19.47 -0.08 18.06
CA GLU A 70 -19.69 1.00 19.04
C GLU A 70 -18.38 1.69 19.45
N ILE A 71 -17.31 0.93 19.63
CA ILE A 71 -15.97 1.48 19.95
C ILE A 71 -15.50 2.41 18.83
N VAL A 72 -15.64 1.97 17.59
CA VAL A 72 -15.16 2.73 16.42
C VAL A 72 -16.06 3.94 16.13
N GLU A 73 -17.36 3.83 16.30
CA GLU A 73 -18.31 4.96 16.20
C GLU A 73 -17.98 6.04 17.24
N ASN A 74 -17.76 5.66 18.49
CA ASN A 74 -17.34 6.56 19.56
C ASN A 74 -15.98 7.23 19.24
N TYR A 75 -15.03 6.48 18.65
CA TYR A 75 -13.74 7.01 18.23
C TYR A 75 -13.88 8.07 17.14
N LEU A 76 -14.59 7.77 16.07
CA LEU A 76 -14.73 8.66 14.92
C LEU A 76 -15.68 9.85 15.18
N SER A 77 -16.55 9.76 16.19
CA SER A 77 -17.36 10.92 16.63
C SER A 77 -16.62 11.87 17.55
N LYS A 78 -15.53 11.41 18.18
CA LYS A 78 -14.76 12.18 19.17
C LYS A 78 -13.74 13.12 18.54
N TYR A 79 -13.24 12.79 17.35
CA TYR A 79 -12.16 13.50 16.70
C TYR A 79 -12.54 13.88 15.27
N GLU A 80 -12.00 15.00 14.77
CA GLU A 80 -12.03 15.30 13.34
C GLU A 80 -11.31 14.19 12.57
N PHE A 81 -11.75 13.87 11.34
CA PHE A 81 -11.31 12.67 10.63
C PHE A 81 -9.78 12.57 10.47
N TYR A 82 -9.08 13.69 10.21
CA TYR A 82 -7.63 13.70 10.06
C TYR A 82 -6.89 13.46 11.40
N HIS A 83 -7.48 13.87 12.54
CA HIS A 83 -6.92 13.57 13.86
C HIS A 83 -7.07 12.10 14.26
N CYS A 84 -7.94 11.35 13.59
CA CYS A 84 -8.06 9.90 13.82
C CYS A 84 -6.81 9.10 13.40
N PHE A 85 -5.91 9.71 12.63
CA PHE A 85 -4.63 9.10 12.24
C PHE A 85 -3.43 9.66 13.01
N GLU A 86 -3.67 10.40 14.10
CA GLU A 86 -2.62 10.94 14.97
C GLU A 86 -2.42 10.07 16.21
N THR A 87 -1.17 10.02 16.69
CA THR A 87 -0.77 9.18 17.83
C THR A 87 -1.63 9.37 19.09
N PRO A 88 -1.94 10.60 19.56
CA PRO A 88 -2.75 10.77 20.78
C PRO A 88 -4.14 10.14 20.65
N SER A 89 -4.78 10.31 19.49
CA SER A 89 -6.12 9.76 19.23
C SER A 89 -6.08 8.24 19.08
N MET A 90 -5.05 7.71 18.37
CA MET A 90 -4.85 6.27 18.20
C MET A 90 -4.69 5.53 19.54
N HIS A 91 -4.07 6.13 20.57
CA HIS A 91 -3.96 5.52 21.88
C HIS A 91 -5.34 5.24 22.49
N TRP A 92 -6.32 6.15 22.30
CA TRP A 92 -7.68 5.93 22.79
C TRP A 92 -8.34 4.70 22.14
N LEU A 93 -8.17 4.53 20.83
CA LEU A 93 -8.69 3.36 20.11
C LEU A 93 -7.93 2.09 20.54
N ASP A 94 -6.60 2.16 20.58
CA ASP A 94 -5.74 1.02 20.91
C ASP A 94 -6.02 0.43 22.29
N GLU A 95 -6.21 1.28 23.31
CA GLU A 95 -6.53 0.84 24.67
C GLU A 95 -7.85 0.05 24.73
N ARG A 96 -8.88 0.50 23.99
CA ARG A 96 -10.19 -0.17 23.97
C ARG A 96 -10.17 -1.44 23.15
N MET A 97 -9.46 -1.44 22.05
CA MET A 97 -9.29 -2.65 21.24
C MET A 97 -8.44 -3.69 21.96
N LYS A 98 -7.47 -3.27 22.79
CA LYS A 98 -6.63 -4.15 23.59
C LYS A 98 -7.44 -4.99 24.59
N GLU A 99 -8.49 -4.44 25.19
CA GLU A 99 -9.39 -5.16 26.09
C GLU A 99 -10.07 -6.36 25.41
N ASN A 100 -10.15 -6.31 24.07
CA ASN A 100 -10.74 -7.35 23.23
C ASN A 100 -9.67 -8.22 22.50
N GLY A 101 -8.39 -8.10 22.88
CA GLY A 101 -7.30 -8.87 22.26
C GLY A 101 -6.81 -8.36 20.90
N TYR A 102 -7.08 -7.09 20.59
CA TYR A 102 -6.66 -6.43 19.34
C TYR A 102 -5.82 -5.18 19.61
N ARG A 103 -5.04 -4.76 18.63
CA ARG A 103 -4.18 -3.59 18.70
C ARG A 103 -4.22 -2.81 17.37
N VAL A 104 -4.09 -1.50 17.44
CA VAL A 104 -3.74 -0.70 16.25
C VAL A 104 -2.40 -1.22 15.72
N CYS A 105 -2.34 -1.57 14.43
CA CYS A 105 -1.20 -2.28 13.86
C CYS A 105 -0.50 -1.47 12.78
N PHE A 106 -1.12 -1.37 11.61
CA PHE A 106 -0.54 -0.67 10.47
C PHE A 106 -1.24 0.65 10.23
N MET A 107 -0.43 1.67 9.99
CA MET A 107 -0.87 2.91 9.37
C MET A 107 0.10 3.23 8.23
N ALA A 108 -0.42 3.39 7.03
CA ALA A 108 0.37 3.65 5.84
C ALA A 108 -0.25 4.77 5.01
N GLU A 109 0.62 5.51 4.35
CA GLU A 109 0.28 6.42 3.26
C GLU A 109 0.46 5.68 1.93
N TYR A 110 -0.53 5.80 1.08
CA TYR A 110 -0.57 5.17 -0.24
C TYR A 110 -0.48 6.24 -1.33
N PHE A 111 0.25 5.92 -2.37
CA PHE A 111 0.57 6.83 -3.47
C PHE A 111 0.05 6.27 -4.78
N LEU A 112 -0.52 7.14 -5.60
CA LEU A 112 -0.98 6.86 -6.97
C LEU A 112 -0.11 7.59 -7.99
N PRO A 113 0.05 7.08 -9.21
CA PRO A 113 0.76 7.79 -10.25
C PRO A 113 0.00 9.05 -10.70
N ASP A 114 0.71 10.14 -10.91
CA ASP A 114 0.20 11.31 -11.61
C ASP A 114 0.67 11.25 -13.07
N VAL A 115 -0.24 11.01 -13.99
CA VAL A 115 0.06 10.86 -15.43
C VAL A 115 0.64 12.13 -16.07
N ASN A 116 0.48 13.29 -15.44
CA ASN A 116 1.08 14.53 -15.91
C ASN A 116 2.57 14.65 -15.56
N VAL A 117 3.03 13.87 -14.58
CA VAL A 117 4.41 13.94 -14.04
C VAL A 117 5.16 12.64 -14.27
N LEU A 118 4.46 11.50 -14.25
CA LEU A 118 5.05 10.18 -14.43
C LEU A 118 5.70 10.06 -15.81
N LYS A 119 6.98 9.75 -15.82
CA LYS A 119 7.77 9.50 -17.03
C LYS A 119 8.88 8.49 -16.75
N ARG A 120 9.34 7.78 -17.76
CA ARG A 120 10.52 6.93 -17.64
C ARG A 120 11.72 7.78 -17.23
N ARG A 121 12.31 7.47 -16.09
CA ARG A 121 13.51 8.16 -15.60
C ARG A 121 14.74 7.39 -16.06
N GLU A 122 15.73 8.13 -16.55
CA GLU A 122 17.03 7.57 -16.90
C GLU A 122 17.73 6.96 -15.70
N CYS A 123 18.54 5.94 -15.94
CA CYS A 123 19.41 5.30 -14.97
C CYS A 123 20.84 5.24 -15.56
N ASN A 124 21.84 5.49 -14.74
CA ASN A 124 23.24 5.33 -15.16
C ASN A 124 23.65 3.88 -15.39
N TYR A 125 22.78 2.94 -15.08
CA TYR A 125 22.98 1.51 -15.20
C TYR A 125 21.93 0.91 -16.15
N PRO A 126 22.29 -0.12 -16.94
CA PRO A 126 21.33 -0.83 -17.78
C PRO A 126 20.14 -1.35 -16.97
N LEU A 127 18.94 -1.09 -17.48
CA LEU A 127 17.69 -1.61 -16.93
C LEU A 127 17.20 -2.81 -17.74
N LYS A 128 16.62 -3.79 -17.06
CA LYS A 128 15.99 -4.96 -17.66
C LYS A 128 14.62 -5.18 -17.02
N VAL A 129 13.60 -5.38 -17.86
CA VAL A 129 12.28 -5.85 -17.42
C VAL A 129 12.41 -7.34 -17.07
N LEU A 130 11.83 -7.71 -15.93
CA LEU A 130 11.81 -9.07 -15.38
C LEU A 130 10.37 -9.54 -15.24
N GLU A 131 10.14 -10.79 -15.54
CA GLU A 131 8.86 -11.47 -15.36
C GLU A 131 8.95 -12.47 -14.19
N GLN A 132 7.82 -13.02 -13.75
CA GLN A 132 7.74 -13.95 -12.62
C GLN A 132 8.79 -15.09 -12.69
N LYS A 133 9.02 -15.65 -13.89
CA LYS A 133 10.01 -16.72 -14.11
C LYS A 133 11.44 -16.33 -13.75
N ASP A 134 11.76 -15.02 -13.81
CA ASP A 134 13.10 -14.48 -13.54
C ASP A 134 13.35 -14.28 -12.02
N PHE A 135 12.31 -14.40 -11.18
CA PHE A 135 12.42 -14.16 -9.74
C PHE A 135 12.87 -15.38 -8.92
N ALA A 136 12.93 -16.57 -9.52
CA ALA A 136 13.15 -17.83 -8.80
C ALA A 136 14.36 -17.81 -7.81
N ASN A 137 15.44 -17.13 -8.18
CA ASN A 137 16.66 -17.01 -7.37
C ASN A 137 16.80 -15.63 -6.67
N LEU A 138 15.75 -14.78 -6.70
CA LEU A 138 15.77 -13.43 -6.16
C LEU A 138 15.02 -13.29 -4.81
N TYR A 139 14.40 -14.36 -4.31
CA TYR A 139 13.77 -14.37 -2.99
C TYR A 139 14.85 -14.44 -1.90
N LEU A 140 15.52 -13.32 -1.70
CA LEU A 140 16.61 -13.13 -0.74
C LEU A 140 16.26 -11.94 0.18
N PRO A 141 16.71 -11.92 1.43
CA PRO A 141 16.42 -10.83 2.37
C PRO A 141 16.75 -9.43 1.84
N ILE A 142 17.75 -9.33 0.95
CA ILE A 142 18.18 -8.05 0.35
C ILE A 142 17.15 -7.46 -0.62
N TRP A 143 16.23 -8.28 -1.15
CA TRP A 143 15.15 -7.90 -2.06
C TRP A 143 13.76 -8.02 -1.41
N GLY A 144 13.70 -8.08 -0.06
CA GLY A 144 12.47 -8.35 0.69
C GLY A 144 11.43 -7.23 0.67
N ASN A 145 11.76 -6.01 0.20
CA ASN A 145 10.74 -5.00 -0.09
C ASN A 145 10.20 -5.14 -1.51
N ALA A 146 11.03 -5.55 -2.47
CA ALA A 146 10.63 -5.72 -3.86
C ALA A 146 9.83 -7.01 -4.10
N LEU A 147 10.19 -8.10 -3.42
CA LEU A 147 9.59 -9.44 -3.58
C LEU A 147 9.08 -9.97 -2.24
N CYS A 148 7.97 -10.70 -2.26
CA CYS A 148 7.38 -11.31 -1.07
C CYS A 148 7.43 -12.83 -1.15
N GLU A 149 8.34 -13.47 -0.41
CA GLU A 149 8.53 -14.92 -0.42
C GLU A 149 7.25 -15.69 -0.06
N ASP A 150 6.46 -15.18 0.89
CA ASP A 150 5.21 -15.80 1.34
C ASP A 150 4.08 -15.70 0.30
N ARG A 151 4.26 -14.88 -0.74
CA ARG A 151 3.27 -14.60 -1.79
C ARG A 151 3.88 -14.60 -3.19
N LYS A 152 4.86 -15.45 -3.45
CA LYS A 152 5.60 -15.56 -4.74
C LYS A 152 4.69 -15.59 -5.98
N GLN A 153 3.52 -16.21 -5.86
CA GLN A 153 2.56 -16.32 -6.95
C GLN A 153 1.95 -14.98 -7.35
N LEU A 154 2.03 -13.95 -6.51
CA LEU A 154 1.54 -12.61 -6.79
C LEU A 154 2.62 -11.69 -7.36
N ASP A 155 3.90 -12.00 -7.19
CA ASP A 155 5.00 -11.24 -7.76
C ASP A 155 5.12 -11.56 -9.25
N ILE A 156 4.79 -10.61 -10.14
CA ILE A 156 4.54 -10.90 -11.56
C ILE A 156 5.42 -10.12 -12.53
N LEU A 157 5.88 -8.92 -12.16
CA LEU A 157 6.63 -8.04 -13.03
C LEU A 157 7.66 -7.24 -12.21
N GLY A 158 8.82 -6.96 -12.80
CA GLY A 158 9.85 -6.16 -12.18
C GLY A 158 10.73 -5.42 -13.19
N VAL A 159 11.53 -4.49 -12.66
CA VAL A 159 12.62 -3.84 -13.39
C VAL A 159 13.88 -3.92 -12.52
N GLY A 160 14.92 -4.53 -13.07
CA GLY A 160 16.23 -4.65 -12.42
C GLY A 160 17.26 -3.69 -13.02
N ALA A 161 18.11 -3.09 -12.19
CA ALA A 161 19.30 -2.35 -12.62
C ALA A 161 20.54 -3.22 -12.45
N TYR A 162 21.45 -3.17 -13.43
CA TYR A 162 22.61 -4.06 -13.50
C TYR A 162 23.92 -3.28 -13.63
N ASP A 163 24.92 -3.68 -12.87
CA ASP A 163 26.31 -3.23 -13.02
C ASP A 163 27.21 -4.43 -13.33
N ASN A 164 27.83 -4.45 -14.51
CA ASN A 164 28.68 -5.55 -15.00
C ASN A 164 28.01 -6.95 -14.84
N GLY A 165 26.70 -7.04 -15.08
CA GLY A 165 25.91 -8.27 -14.96
C GLY A 165 25.42 -8.59 -13.54
N LYS A 166 25.84 -7.85 -12.51
CA LYS A 166 25.34 -7.96 -11.14
C LYS A 166 24.05 -7.16 -11.00
N LEU A 167 22.98 -7.76 -10.45
CA LEU A 167 21.77 -7.02 -10.04
C LEU A 167 22.10 -6.13 -8.85
N ILE A 168 21.91 -4.82 -9.00
CA ILE A 168 22.24 -3.80 -7.99
C ILE A 168 21.02 -3.08 -7.42
N GLY A 169 19.87 -3.21 -8.09
CA GLY A 169 18.59 -2.67 -7.65
C GLY A 169 17.46 -3.39 -8.33
N LEU A 170 16.37 -3.58 -7.63
CA LEU A 170 15.17 -4.27 -8.08
C LEU A 170 13.94 -3.49 -7.63
N ALA A 171 13.06 -3.11 -8.56
CA ALA A 171 11.67 -2.84 -8.27
C ALA A 171 10.84 -3.98 -8.83
N ALA A 172 9.90 -4.49 -8.03
CA ALA A 172 8.96 -5.50 -8.49
C ALA A 172 7.55 -5.16 -8.01
N CYS A 173 6.54 -5.75 -8.64
CA CYS A 173 5.16 -5.55 -8.22
C CYS A 173 4.46 -6.86 -7.93
N SER A 174 3.57 -6.77 -6.94
CA SER A 174 2.66 -7.83 -6.54
C SER A 174 1.25 -7.55 -7.06
N ALA A 175 0.64 -8.53 -7.74
CA ALA A 175 -0.75 -8.47 -8.22
C ALA A 175 -1.73 -8.81 -7.09
N ASP A 176 -1.64 -8.07 -5.99
CA ASP A 176 -2.49 -8.23 -4.81
C ASP A 176 -3.97 -8.03 -5.14
N CYS A 177 -4.26 -7.17 -6.12
CA CYS A 177 -5.57 -6.91 -6.69
C CYS A 177 -5.57 -7.22 -8.19
N ASP A 178 -6.75 -7.33 -8.79
CA ASP A 178 -6.84 -7.59 -10.22
C ASP A 178 -6.44 -6.38 -11.05
N ASP A 179 -6.84 -5.17 -10.65
CA ASP A 179 -6.59 -3.94 -11.40
C ASP A 179 -5.51 -3.03 -10.81
N MET A 180 -5.03 -3.32 -9.60
CA MET A 180 -4.00 -2.54 -8.94
C MET A 180 -2.82 -3.41 -8.51
N TRP A 181 -1.60 -2.98 -8.84
CA TRP A 181 -0.37 -3.72 -8.53
C TRP A 181 0.55 -2.91 -7.63
N GLN A 182 0.89 -3.47 -6.49
CA GLN A 182 1.72 -2.82 -5.48
C GLN A 182 3.19 -2.89 -5.86
N ILE A 183 3.89 -1.75 -5.87
CA ILE A 183 5.33 -1.67 -6.14
C ILE A 183 6.11 -1.69 -4.82
N GLY A 184 7.13 -2.57 -4.77
CA GLY A 184 8.21 -2.53 -3.79
C GLY A 184 9.56 -2.32 -4.48
N VAL A 185 10.54 -1.77 -3.77
CA VAL A 185 11.86 -1.47 -4.35
C VAL A 185 13.00 -1.61 -3.35
N ASP A 186 14.08 -2.23 -3.80
CA ASP A 186 15.36 -2.33 -3.10
C ASP A 186 16.53 -1.90 -3.97
N VAL A 187 17.54 -1.31 -3.34
CA VAL A 187 18.82 -0.96 -3.96
C VAL A 187 19.93 -1.35 -2.99
N LEU A 188 20.96 -2.01 -3.49
CA LEU A 188 22.13 -2.39 -2.71
C LEU A 188 22.73 -1.18 -2.00
N PRO A 189 23.17 -1.30 -0.75
CA PRO A 189 23.66 -0.17 0.06
C PRO A 189 24.70 0.72 -0.65
N GLU A 190 25.67 0.09 -1.32
CA GLU A 190 26.78 0.75 -2.03
C GLU A 190 26.34 1.53 -3.27
N TYR A 191 25.13 1.25 -3.81
CA TYR A 191 24.56 1.90 -4.99
C TYR A 191 23.48 2.93 -4.67
N ARG A 192 23.18 3.15 -3.38
CA ARG A 192 22.15 4.11 -2.96
C ARG A 192 22.54 5.56 -3.24
N ARG A 193 21.55 6.45 -3.23
CA ARG A 193 21.67 7.91 -3.47
C ARG A 193 22.11 8.29 -4.89
N GLN A 194 22.02 7.37 -5.85
CA GLN A 194 22.34 7.60 -7.27
C GLN A 194 21.09 7.72 -8.16
N GLY A 195 19.88 7.82 -7.57
CA GLY A 195 18.63 7.93 -8.31
C GLY A 195 18.06 6.58 -8.81
N ILE A 196 18.75 5.45 -8.56
CA ILE A 196 18.39 4.12 -9.06
C ILE A 196 16.96 3.74 -8.63
N ALA A 197 16.61 3.89 -7.34
CA ALA A 197 15.28 3.53 -6.85
C ALA A 197 14.17 4.27 -7.61
N SER A 198 14.28 5.59 -7.80
CA SER A 198 13.26 6.37 -8.51
C SER A 198 13.21 6.06 -10.00
N SER A 199 14.34 5.69 -10.61
CA SER A 199 14.39 5.20 -11.98
C SER A 199 13.66 3.85 -12.12
N LEU A 200 13.98 2.89 -11.24
CA LEU A 200 13.32 1.58 -11.22
C LEU A 200 11.81 1.70 -11.00
N THR A 201 11.40 2.47 -9.97
CA THR A 201 9.98 2.65 -9.62
C THR A 201 9.21 3.30 -10.76
N SER A 202 9.73 4.37 -11.39
CA SER A 202 9.02 5.04 -12.49
C SER A 202 8.94 4.18 -13.75
N ASN A 203 10.00 3.44 -14.09
CA ASN A 203 9.97 2.54 -15.23
C ASN A 203 9.00 1.39 -15.02
N LEU A 204 9.00 0.78 -13.82
CA LEU A 204 8.04 -0.27 -13.49
C LEU A 204 6.60 0.25 -13.48
N ALA A 205 6.35 1.45 -12.96
CA ALA A 205 5.02 2.05 -12.98
C ALA A 205 4.46 2.17 -14.41
N ILE A 206 5.29 2.61 -15.36
CA ILE A 206 4.89 2.70 -16.77
C ILE A 206 4.65 1.31 -17.36
N GLU A 207 5.51 0.33 -17.08
CA GLU A 207 5.30 -1.06 -17.51
C GLU A 207 3.98 -1.65 -17.01
N ILE A 208 3.56 -1.29 -15.79
CA ILE A 208 2.27 -1.70 -15.22
C ILE A 208 1.12 -0.99 -15.95
N MET A 209 1.22 0.34 -16.16
CA MET A 209 0.19 1.11 -16.87
C MET A 209 0.03 0.70 -18.33
N ASP A 210 1.12 0.34 -19.01
CA ASP A 210 1.11 -0.18 -20.39
C ASP A 210 0.35 -1.52 -20.48
N ARG A 211 0.21 -2.25 -19.37
CA ARG A 211 -0.61 -3.46 -19.21
C ARG A 211 -2.05 -3.19 -18.78
N GLY A 212 -2.46 -1.92 -18.75
CA GLY A 212 -3.81 -1.50 -18.36
C GLY A 212 -4.09 -1.61 -16.86
N LYS A 213 -3.05 -1.70 -16.00
CA LYS A 213 -3.19 -1.79 -14.54
C LYS A 213 -2.75 -0.49 -13.87
N VAL A 214 -3.22 -0.26 -12.65
CA VAL A 214 -2.84 0.90 -11.84
C VAL A 214 -1.71 0.50 -10.90
N PRO A 215 -0.50 1.07 -11.04
CA PRO A 215 0.53 0.88 -10.04
C PRO A 215 0.19 1.68 -8.78
N PHE A 216 0.44 1.12 -7.61
CA PHE A 216 0.41 1.89 -6.38
C PHE A 216 1.63 1.60 -5.51
N TYR A 217 1.94 2.54 -4.64
CA TYR A 217 3.09 2.47 -3.74
C TYR A 217 2.62 2.78 -2.33
N CYS A 218 3.13 2.10 -1.33
CA CYS A 218 2.81 2.43 0.05
C CYS A 218 4.05 2.42 0.93
N CYS A 219 4.03 3.22 1.98
CA CYS A 219 5.06 3.21 3.02
C CYS A 219 4.53 3.80 4.32
N ALA A 220 5.22 3.50 5.42
CA ALA A 220 5.03 4.26 6.64
C ALA A 220 5.37 5.73 6.38
N TRP A 221 4.53 6.64 6.84
CA TRP A 221 4.71 8.09 6.65
C TRP A 221 6.03 8.63 7.23
N SER A 222 6.58 7.97 8.26
CA SER A 222 7.91 8.27 8.81
C SER A 222 9.07 7.76 7.95
N ASN A 223 8.83 6.90 6.94
CA ASN A 223 9.83 6.43 6.00
C ASN A 223 10.06 7.46 4.89
N LEU A 224 10.64 8.61 5.28
CA LEU A 224 10.89 9.74 4.38
C LEU A 224 11.71 9.39 3.13
N LYS A 225 12.54 8.33 3.19
CA LYS A 225 13.27 7.87 2.00
C LYS A 225 12.34 7.28 0.98
N SER A 226 11.38 6.49 1.42
CA SER A 226 10.34 5.88 0.59
C SER A 226 9.37 6.92 0.05
N VAL A 227 8.88 7.84 0.91
CA VAL A 227 8.05 8.99 0.49
C VAL A 227 8.73 9.80 -0.62
N LYS A 228 10.00 10.19 -0.42
CA LYS A 228 10.79 10.92 -1.43
C LYS A 228 11.00 10.11 -2.71
N ASN A 229 11.09 8.79 -2.62
CA ASN A 229 11.17 7.92 -3.79
C ASN A 229 9.85 7.95 -4.57
N ALA A 230 8.70 7.77 -3.92
CA ALA A 230 7.39 7.84 -4.55
C ALA A 230 7.20 9.16 -5.30
N LEU A 231 7.38 10.30 -4.62
CA LEU A 231 7.24 11.63 -5.23
C LEU A 231 8.18 11.85 -6.42
N ARG A 232 9.46 11.45 -6.29
CA ARG A 232 10.43 11.56 -7.39
C ARG A 232 10.09 10.66 -8.57
N SER A 233 9.44 9.55 -8.33
CA SER A 233 9.05 8.60 -9.38
C SER A 233 7.80 9.03 -10.15
N GLY A 234 7.12 10.11 -9.73
CA GLY A 234 5.92 10.62 -10.36
C GLY A 234 4.63 10.14 -9.70
N PHE A 235 4.71 9.76 -8.43
CA PHE A 235 3.54 9.43 -7.61
C PHE A 235 3.16 10.62 -6.73
N VAL A 236 1.90 10.67 -6.34
CA VAL A 236 1.32 11.64 -5.39
C VAL A 236 0.56 10.90 -4.29
N PRO A 237 0.38 11.48 -3.09
CA PRO A 237 -0.48 10.90 -2.06
C PRO A 237 -1.89 10.62 -2.61
N GLY A 238 -2.40 9.43 -2.34
CA GLY A 238 -3.72 8.97 -2.78
C GLY A 238 -4.69 8.77 -1.63
N TRP A 239 -4.31 7.96 -0.66
CA TRP A 239 -5.14 7.69 0.53
C TRP A 239 -4.28 7.25 1.72
N VAL A 240 -4.91 7.22 2.88
CA VAL A 240 -4.34 6.64 4.10
C VAL A 240 -5.19 5.48 4.59
N GLU A 241 -4.54 4.50 5.21
CA GLU A 241 -5.20 3.33 5.76
C GLU A 241 -4.61 2.98 7.13
N MET A 242 -5.47 2.71 8.10
CA MET A 242 -5.08 2.24 9.43
C MET A 242 -5.86 0.97 9.78
N THR A 243 -5.16 -0.09 10.19
CA THR A 243 -5.77 -1.37 10.53
C THR A 243 -5.60 -1.72 12.00
N VAL A 244 -6.56 -2.49 12.51
CA VAL A 244 -6.51 -3.12 13.83
C VAL A 244 -6.41 -4.64 13.65
N LYS A 245 -5.38 -5.22 14.22
CA LYS A 245 -5.03 -6.65 14.10
C LYS A 245 -5.02 -7.31 15.47
N THR A 246 -4.93 -8.64 15.50
CA THR A 246 -4.81 -9.39 16.76
C THR A 246 -3.56 -8.97 17.55
N ALA A 247 -3.67 -8.90 18.87
CA ALA A 247 -2.55 -8.55 19.73
C ALA A 247 -1.36 -9.51 19.54
N SER A 248 -1.63 -10.80 19.34
CA SER A 248 -0.59 -11.81 19.09
C SER A 248 0.24 -11.53 17.83
N LEU A 249 -0.39 -11.03 16.74
CA LEU A 249 0.32 -10.63 15.54
C LEU A 249 1.25 -9.44 15.83
N VAL A 250 0.72 -8.42 16.50
CA VAL A 250 1.49 -7.20 16.84
C VAL A 250 2.65 -7.53 17.79
N GLU A 251 2.45 -8.40 18.78
CA GLU A 251 3.51 -8.88 19.67
C GLU A 251 4.61 -9.64 18.91
N ASN A 252 4.23 -10.46 17.92
CA ASN A 252 5.22 -11.18 17.11
C ASN A 252 6.06 -10.26 16.22
N MET A 253 5.47 -9.14 15.75
CA MET A 253 6.19 -8.13 14.97
C MET A 253 7.19 -7.31 15.81
N ASN A 254 7.06 -7.34 17.14
CA ASN A 254 7.92 -6.62 18.08
C ASN A 254 9.02 -7.50 18.71
N LYS A 255 9.11 -8.77 18.31
CA LYS A 255 10.19 -9.70 18.69
C LYS A 255 11.35 -9.63 17.71
#